data_3e1e63c5a67165f3ff6c11e02e04e57d
#
_entry.id   3e1e63c5a67165f3ff6c11e02e04e57d
#
_cell.length_a   1.000
_cell.length_b   1.000
_cell.length_c   1.000
_cell.angle_alpha   90.00
_cell.angle_beta   90.00
_cell.angle_gamma   90.00
#
_symmetry.space_group_name_H-M   'P 1'
#
loop_
_entity.id
_entity.type
_entity.pdbx_description
1 polymer ?
#
loop_
_entity_poly.entity_id
_entity_poly.type
_entity_poly.pdbx_seq_one_letter_code
_entity_poly.pdbx_strand_id
1 'polypeptide(L)'
;VCIVTIGDDFQNSLETVWLLKELGAEKVIARASQEMQEKFLLRNGADEVVYPEKQLASWMAIRCTSGHILEYVELDDDYAILELDVPQIWDGKTIVELDIRRRYGINVLGVRDHGKLNMDIKPDMKLREQQSILVAGHEKAIHKCFHL
;
A
#
# COMPACT_ATOMS: atom_id res chain seq x y z
N VAL A 1 15.28 20.97 -0.62
CA VAL A 1 13.94 20.46 -0.30
C VAL A 1 13.44 21.12 0.97
N CYS A 2 12.22 21.66 0.94
CA CYS A 2 11.53 22.24 2.08
C CYS A 2 10.29 21.39 2.41
N ILE A 3 10.00 21.20 3.70
CA ILE A 3 8.84 20.43 4.14
C ILE A 3 7.99 21.29 5.06
N VAL A 4 6.74 21.57 4.66
CA VAL A 4 5.78 22.37 5.42
C VAL A 4 4.82 21.41 6.14
N THR A 5 4.97 21.31 7.47
CA THR A 5 4.21 20.38 8.31
C THR A 5 3.10 21.04 9.13
N ILE A 6 2.74 22.29 8.80
CA ILE A 6 1.67 23.03 9.48
C ILE A 6 0.35 22.30 9.24
N GLY A 7 -0.26 21.78 10.31
CA GLY A 7 -1.48 20.97 10.23
C GLY A 7 -2.76 21.73 10.57
N ASP A 8 -2.70 22.62 11.55
CA ASP A 8 -3.88 23.24 12.15
C ASP A 8 -4.19 24.64 11.62
N ASP A 9 -3.26 25.22 10.86
CA ASP A 9 -3.40 26.55 10.26
C ASP A 9 -3.14 26.49 8.75
N PHE A 10 -4.22 26.27 8.00
CA PHE A 10 -4.15 26.13 6.55
C PHE A 10 -3.68 27.42 5.85
N GLN A 11 -4.06 28.59 6.35
CA GLN A 11 -3.65 29.85 5.76
C GLN A 11 -2.14 30.03 5.87
N ASN A 12 -1.56 29.84 7.05
CA ASN A 12 -0.12 29.90 7.24
C ASN A 12 0.63 28.82 6.45
N SER A 13 0.06 27.62 6.30
CA SER A 13 0.62 26.60 5.43
C SER A 13 0.70 27.05 3.98
N LEU A 14 -0.38 27.63 3.45
CA LEU A 14 -0.46 28.11 2.08
C LEU A 14 0.51 29.26 1.81
N GLU A 15 0.55 30.25 2.71
CA GLU A 15 1.47 31.39 2.63
C GLU A 15 2.93 30.93 2.69
N THR A 16 3.23 29.96 3.55
CA THR A 16 4.59 29.41 3.68
C THR A 16 5.02 28.68 2.40
N VAL A 17 4.16 27.87 1.80
CA VAL A 17 4.43 27.18 0.53
C VAL A 17 4.72 28.21 -0.57
N TRP A 18 3.85 29.21 -0.71
CA TRP A 18 4.04 30.27 -1.69
C TRP A 18 5.36 31.01 -1.49
N LEU A 19 5.66 31.44 -0.26
CA LEU A 19 6.88 32.17 0.06
C LEU A 19 8.15 31.35 -0.24
N LEU A 20 8.14 30.06 0.09
CA LEU A 20 9.26 29.17 -0.21
C LEU A 20 9.52 29.06 -1.72
N LYS A 21 8.47 28.99 -2.54
CA LYS A 21 8.61 28.97 -4.00
C LYS A 21 9.12 30.31 -4.54
N GLU A 22 8.64 31.44 -4.03
CA GLU A 22 9.13 32.76 -4.39
C GLU A 22 10.61 32.95 -4.03
N LEU A 23 11.07 32.36 -2.93
CA LEU A 23 12.47 32.36 -2.52
C LEU A 23 13.34 31.36 -3.30
N GLY A 24 12.77 30.63 -4.29
CA GLY A 24 13.49 29.74 -5.17
C GLY A 24 13.72 28.33 -4.62
N ALA A 25 12.90 27.87 -3.68
CA ALA A 25 12.97 26.48 -3.22
C ALA A 25 12.69 25.51 -4.37
N GLU A 26 13.63 24.62 -4.68
CA GLU A 26 13.53 23.65 -5.78
C GLU A 26 12.39 22.67 -5.57
N LYS A 27 12.26 22.13 -4.36
CA LYS A 27 11.19 21.19 -3.99
C LYS A 27 10.55 21.59 -2.67
N VAL A 28 9.21 21.74 -2.68
CA VAL A 28 8.39 22.02 -1.51
C VAL A 28 7.37 20.91 -1.35
N ILE A 29 7.41 20.22 -0.22
CA ILE A 29 6.46 19.20 0.18
C ILE A 29 5.58 19.78 1.28
N ALA A 30 4.25 19.69 1.17
CA ALA A 30 3.35 20.24 2.16
C ALA A 30 2.43 19.14 2.73
N ARG A 31 1.98 19.32 3.98
CA ARG A 31 0.97 18.49 4.61
C ARG A 31 -0.42 19.06 4.37
N ALA A 32 -1.37 18.21 3.99
CA ALA A 32 -2.79 18.50 4.02
C ALA A 32 -3.50 17.65 5.08
N SER A 33 -4.61 18.14 5.60
CA SER A 33 -5.53 17.40 6.48
C SER A 33 -6.94 17.24 5.86
N GLN A 34 -7.15 17.82 4.66
CA GLN A 34 -8.40 17.75 3.90
C GLN A 34 -8.11 17.75 2.39
N GLU A 35 -8.98 17.11 1.61
CA GLU A 35 -8.81 16.98 0.15
C GLU A 35 -8.75 18.34 -0.57
N MET A 36 -9.52 19.31 -0.11
CA MET A 36 -9.48 20.66 -0.70
C MET A 36 -8.16 21.37 -0.42
N GLN A 37 -7.56 21.17 0.76
CA GLN A 37 -6.25 21.73 1.08
C GLN A 37 -5.16 21.16 0.17
N GLU A 38 -5.19 19.85 -0.11
CA GLU A 38 -4.28 19.21 -1.05
C GLU A 38 -4.30 19.92 -2.42
N LYS A 39 -5.51 20.14 -2.97
CA LYS A 39 -5.70 20.82 -4.25
C LYS A 39 -5.19 22.26 -4.25
N PHE A 40 -5.42 22.99 -3.16
CA PHE A 40 -4.95 24.37 -3.02
C PHE A 40 -3.44 24.45 -2.86
N LEU A 41 -2.83 23.60 -2.05
CA LEU A 41 -1.38 23.57 -1.86
C LEU A 41 -0.64 23.27 -3.16
N LEU A 42 -1.10 22.27 -3.94
CA LEU A 42 -0.53 21.98 -5.25
C LEU A 42 -0.64 23.18 -6.22
N ARG A 43 -1.80 23.83 -6.27
CA ARG A 43 -2.00 25.03 -7.12
C ARG A 43 -1.18 26.22 -6.66
N ASN A 44 -0.82 26.28 -5.38
CA ASN A 44 -0.04 27.35 -4.79
C ASN A 44 1.47 27.12 -4.86
N GLY A 45 1.90 26.05 -5.54
CA GLY A 45 3.30 25.78 -5.83
C GLY A 45 3.94 24.65 -5.03
N ALA A 46 3.21 23.93 -4.16
CA ALA A 46 3.75 22.70 -3.61
C ALA A 46 4.01 21.69 -4.73
N ASP A 47 5.19 21.08 -4.73
CA ASP A 47 5.55 20.03 -5.71
C ASP A 47 4.95 18.69 -5.33
N GLU A 48 4.70 18.51 -4.03
CA GLU A 48 4.12 17.29 -3.48
C GLU A 48 3.28 17.61 -2.24
N VAL A 49 2.16 16.94 -2.07
CA VAL A 49 1.34 17.07 -0.86
C VAL A 49 1.14 15.70 -0.24
N VAL A 50 1.40 15.61 1.06
CA VAL A 50 1.17 14.42 1.88
C VAL A 50 -0.11 14.62 2.67
N TYR A 51 -1.03 13.66 2.55
CA TYR A 51 -2.28 13.63 3.30
C TYR A 51 -2.36 12.35 4.14
N PRO A 52 -1.70 12.32 5.34
CA PRO A 52 -1.52 11.10 6.12
C PRO A 52 -2.83 10.46 6.56
N GLU A 53 -3.82 11.27 6.94
CA GLU A 53 -5.11 10.78 7.44
C GLU A 53 -5.88 10.01 6.34
N LYS A 54 -5.83 10.49 5.09
CA LYS A 54 -6.46 9.80 3.95
C LYS A 54 -5.75 8.48 3.65
N GLN A 55 -4.42 8.51 3.61
CA GLN A 55 -3.62 7.30 3.35
C GLN A 55 -3.86 6.23 4.42
N LEU A 56 -3.84 6.62 5.70
CA LEU A 56 -4.11 5.72 6.80
C LEU A 56 -5.55 5.18 6.79
N ALA A 57 -6.54 6.04 6.51
CA ALA A 57 -7.94 5.65 6.43
C ALA A 57 -8.19 4.65 5.28
N SER A 58 -7.60 4.87 4.11
CA SER A 58 -7.69 3.94 2.98
C SER A 58 -7.09 2.58 3.33
N TRP A 59 -5.89 2.58 3.92
CA TRP A 59 -5.23 1.36 4.37
C TRP A 59 -6.06 0.60 5.42
N MET A 60 -6.59 1.30 6.42
CA MET A 60 -7.46 0.69 7.44
C MET A 60 -8.77 0.17 6.85
N ALA A 61 -9.37 0.87 5.88
CA ALA A 61 -10.58 0.43 5.21
C ALA A 61 -10.34 -0.92 4.48
N ILE A 62 -9.26 -1.03 3.70
CA ILE A 62 -8.89 -2.26 2.99
C ILE A 62 -8.71 -3.40 4.00
N ARG A 63 -7.92 -3.19 5.04
CA ARG A 63 -7.65 -4.19 6.08
C ARG A 63 -8.90 -4.65 6.83
N CYS A 64 -9.82 -3.73 7.14
CA CYS A 64 -11.04 -4.03 7.90
C CYS A 64 -12.14 -4.67 7.03
N THR A 65 -12.14 -4.44 5.72
CA THR A 65 -13.21 -4.91 4.84
C THR A 65 -13.13 -6.41 4.56
N SER A 66 -11.93 -6.96 4.38
CA SER A 66 -11.75 -8.35 3.97
C SER A 66 -11.43 -9.32 5.10
N GLY A 67 -11.01 -8.85 6.27
CA GLY A 67 -10.64 -9.68 7.42
C GLY A 67 -9.42 -10.60 7.23
N HIS A 68 -8.98 -10.79 5.99
CA HIS A 68 -7.87 -11.66 5.59
C HIS A 68 -6.64 -10.91 5.08
N ILE A 69 -6.75 -9.59 4.87
CA ILE A 69 -5.63 -8.75 4.46
C ILE A 69 -4.90 -8.26 5.71
N LEU A 70 -3.65 -8.68 5.86
CA LEU A 70 -2.78 -8.31 6.98
C LEU A 70 -1.98 -7.04 6.68
N GLU A 71 -1.45 -6.95 5.45
CA GLU A 71 -0.68 -5.79 4.96
C GLU A 71 -1.07 -5.48 3.51
N TYR A 72 -1.03 -4.19 3.15
CA TYR A 72 -1.34 -3.68 1.82
C TYR A 72 -0.34 -2.58 1.45
N VAL A 73 0.30 -2.72 0.30
CA VAL A 73 1.17 -1.71 -0.29
C VAL A 73 0.72 -1.46 -1.72
N GLU A 74 0.18 -0.29 -1.98
CA GLU A 74 -0.17 0.17 -3.32
C GLU A 74 1.13 0.45 -4.10
N LEU A 75 1.23 -0.10 -5.32
CA LEU A 75 2.34 0.16 -6.22
C LEU A 75 1.96 1.20 -7.27
N ASP A 76 0.74 1.08 -7.80
CA ASP A 76 0.08 2.04 -8.69
C ASP A 76 -1.44 1.82 -8.64
N ASP A 77 -2.20 2.47 -9.54
CA ASP A 77 -3.67 2.43 -9.58
C ASP A 77 -4.25 1.00 -9.73
N ASP A 78 -3.50 0.05 -10.26
CA ASP A 78 -3.96 -1.30 -10.58
C ASP A 78 -3.18 -2.41 -9.87
N TYR A 79 -1.98 -2.14 -9.36
CA TYR A 79 -1.08 -3.15 -8.80
C TYR A 79 -0.76 -2.91 -7.34
N ALA A 80 -0.77 -3.99 -6.58
CA ALA A 80 -0.46 -3.95 -5.16
C ALA A 80 0.37 -5.15 -4.70
N ILE A 81 0.98 -5.00 -3.54
CA ILE A 81 1.54 -6.10 -2.75
C ILE A 81 0.63 -6.28 -1.54
N LEU A 82 0.14 -7.50 -1.35
CA LEU A 82 -0.70 -7.85 -0.21
C LEU A 82 -0.08 -8.98 0.60
N GLU A 83 -0.18 -8.89 1.91
CA GLU A 83 0.01 -10.03 2.80
C GLU A 83 -1.37 -10.53 3.25
N LEU A 84 -1.62 -11.81 3.02
CA LEU A 84 -2.92 -12.44 3.21
C LEU A 84 -2.76 -13.74 4.00
N ASP A 85 -3.77 -14.10 4.78
CA ASP A 85 -3.83 -15.44 5.36
C ASP A 85 -3.84 -16.51 4.27
N VAL A 86 -3.15 -17.61 4.50
CA VAL A 86 -3.21 -18.77 3.59
C VAL A 86 -4.61 -19.38 3.68
N PRO A 87 -5.36 -19.44 2.55
CA PRO A 87 -6.70 -20.06 2.57
C PRO A 87 -6.64 -21.52 3.03
N GLN A 88 -7.60 -21.94 3.83
CA GLN A 88 -7.69 -23.33 4.34
C GLN A 88 -7.62 -24.37 3.22
N ILE A 89 -8.21 -24.08 2.06
CA ILE A 89 -8.18 -24.97 0.88
C ILE A 89 -6.78 -25.16 0.28
N TRP A 90 -5.80 -24.36 0.69
CA TRP A 90 -4.40 -24.46 0.27
C TRP A 90 -3.51 -25.18 1.30
N ASP A 91 -4.06 -25.53 2.47
CA ASP A 91 -3.29 -26.25 3.50
C ASP A 91 -2.69 -27.55 2.97
N GLY A 92 -1.39 -27.72 3.17
CA GLY A 92 -0.63 -28.87 2.71
C GLY A 92 -0.28 -28.90 1.22
N LYS A 93 -0.81 -27.99 0.39
CA LYS A 93 -0.48 -27.90 -1.04
C LYS A 93 0.83 -27.15 -1.25
N THR A 94 1.51 -27.49 -2.33
CA THR A 94 2.74 -26.80 -2.74
C THR A 94 2.44 -25.59 -3.64
N ILE A 95 3.40 -24.67 -3.72
CA ILE A 95 3.30 -23.49 -4.60
C ILE A 95 3.07 -23.91 -6.07
N VAL A 96 3.75 -24.98 -6.52
CA VAL A 96 3.60 -25.48 -7.89
C VAL A 96 2.25 -26.11 -8.14
N GLU A 97 1.67 -26.85 -7.19
CA GLU A 97 0.32 -27.44 -7.31
C GLU A 97 -0.79 -26.39 -7.40
N LEU A 98 -0.60 -25.25 -6.71
CA LEU A 98 -1.55 -24.14 -6.75
C LEU A 98 -1.49 -23.37 -8.06
N ASP A 99 -0.34 -23.36 -8.74
CA ASP A 99 -0.11 -22.69 -10.04
C ASP A 99 -0.64 -21.25 -10.11
N ILE A 100 -0.47 -20.51 -8.99
CA ILE A 100 -1.04 -19.17 -8.77
C ILE A 100 -0.61 -18.20 -9.86
N ARG A 101 0.68 -18.24 -10.21
CA ARG A 101 1.24 -17.32 -11.21
C ARG A 101 0.61 -17.53 -12.59
N ARG A 102 0.46 -18.76 -13.03
CA ARG A 102 -0.08 -19.08 -14.34
C ARG A 102 -1.59 -18.86 -14.42
N ARG A 103 -2.30 -19.18 -13.33
CA ARG A 103 -3.77 -19.08 -13.26
C ARG A 103 -4.27 -17.65 -13.11
N TYR A 104 -3.58 -16.86 -12.30
CA TYR A 104 -4.05 -15.52 -11.88
C TYR A 104 -3.10 -14.38 -12.23
N GLY A 105 -1.88 -14.65 -12.71
CA GLY A 105 -0.87 -13.62 -12.96
C GLY A 105 -0.26 -13.01 -11.71
N ILE A 106 -0.39 -13.69 -10.55
CA ILE A 106 0.07 -13.21 -9.24
C ILE A 106 1.42 -13.86 -8.92
N ASN A 107 2.37 -13.07 -8.42
CA ASN A 107 3.66 -13.56 -7.97
C ASN A 107 3.64 -13.73 -6.45
N VAL A 108 4.07 -14.91 -5.99
CA VAL A 108 4.33 -15.14 -4.57
C VAL A 108 5.72 -14.60 -4.26
N LEU A 109 5.79 -13.63 -3.36
CA LEU A 109 7.04 -12.99 -2.94
C LEU A 109 7.62 -13.63 -1.68
N GLY A 110 6.76 -14.07 -0.76
CA GLY A 110 7.19 -14.62 0.51
C GLY A 110 6.09 -15.37 1.24
N VAL A 111 6.49 -16.12 2.24
CA VAL A 111 5.60 -16.79 3.20
C VAL A 111 6.06 -16.42 4.60
N ARG A 112 5.14 -15.97 5.45
CA ARG A 112 5.43 -15.69 6.86
C ARG A 112 4.92 -16.83 7.72
N ASP A 113 5.79 -17.32 8.58
CA ASP A 113 5.51 -18.35 9.56
C ASP A 113 5.95 -17.89 10.94
N HIS A 114 5.06 -17.97 11.92
CA HIS A 114 5.34 -17.50 13.30
C HIS A 114 6.01 -16.11 13.36
N GLY A 115 5.54 -15.15 12.55
CA GLY A 115 6.07 -13.79 12.48
C GLY A 115 7.37 -13.62 11.67
N LYS A 116 7.98 -14.71 11.18
CA LYS A 116 9.21 -14.66 10.40
C LYS A 116 8.93 -14.81 8.91
N LEU A 117 9.27 -13.77 8.14
CA LEU A 117 9.12 -13.77 6.69
C LEU A 117 10.24 -14.55 6.01
N ASN A 118 9.88 -15.50 5.14
CA ASN A 118 10.78 -16.21 4.24
C ASN A 118 10.50 -15.79 2.80
N MET A 119 11.51 -15.22 2.14
CA MET A 119 11.44 -14.78 0.73
C MET A 119 12.08 -15.82 -0.23
N ASP A 120 12.72 -16.88 0.29
CA ASP A 120 13.26 -17.97 -0.54
C ASP A 120 12.14 -18.96 -0.86
N ILE A 121 11.32 -18.60 -1.86
CA ILE A 121 10.16 -19.39 -2.25
C ILE A 121 10.55 -20.47 -3.24
N LYS A 122 10.34 -21.73 -2.84
CA LYS A 122 10.59 -22.90 -3.67
C LYS A 122 9.30 -23.48 -4.21
N PRO A 123 9.29 -24.04 -5.43
CA PRO A 123 8.08 -24.62 -6.04
C PRO A 123 7.45 -25.74 -5.21
N ASP A 124 8.25 -26.52 -4.50
CA ASP A 124 7.85 -27.64 -3.64
C ASP A 124 7.51 -27.24 -2.20
N MET A 125 7.61 -25.94 -1.87
CA MET A 125 7.25 -25.41 -0.56
C MET A 125 5.77 -25.63 -0.31
N LYS A 126 5.43 -26.30 0.81
CA LYS A 126 4.06 -26.52 1.26
C LYS A 126 3.58 -25.34 2.09
N LEU A 127 2.40 -24.84 1.77
CA LEU A 127 1.70 -23.84 2.55
C LEU A 127 0.94 -24.48 3.73
N ARG A 128 0.74 -23.68 4.78
CA ARG A 128 -0.02 -24.06 5.98
C ARG A 128 -1.03 -22.96 6.32
N GLU A 129 -2.21 -23.37 6.82
CA GLU A 129 -3.30 -22.45 7.20
C GLU A 129 -2.88 -21.38 8.23
N GLN A 130 -1.92 -21.70 9.14
CA GLN A 130 -1.43 -20.74 10.14
C GLN A 130 -0.41 -19.73 9.60
N GLN A 131 -0.05 -19.83 8.33
CA GLN A 131 0.90 -18.92 7.67
C GLN A 131 0.16 -17.80 6.96
N SER A 132 0.88 -16.71 6.69
CA SER A 132 0.47 -15.71 5.71
C SER A 132 1.37 -15.76 4.48
N ILE A 133 0.82 -15.31 3.36
CA ILE A 133 1.50 -15.28 2.07
C ILE A 133 1.57 -13.85 1.54
N LEU A 134 2.77 -13.42 1.17
CA LEU A 134 3.02 -12.13 0.54
C LEU A 134 2.96 -12.30 -0.98
N VAL A 135 2.05 -11.59 -1.63
CA VAL A 135 1.84 -11.69 -3.07
C VAL A 135 1.87 -10.32 -3.74
N ALA A 136 2.31 -10.29 -5.01
CA ALA A 136 2.26 -9.10 -5.85
C ALA A 136 1.54 -9.39 -7.15
N GLY A 137 0.67 -8.46 -7.59
CA GLY A 137 -0.06 -8.58 -8.83
C GLY A 137 -1.13 -7.51 -8.99
N HIS A 138 -1.92 -7.65 -10.05
CA HIS A 138 -3.09 -6.81 -10.26
C HIS A 138 -4.10 -7.04 -9.14
N GLU A 139 -4.58 -5.98 -8.49
CA GLU A 139 -5.44 -6.05 -7.31
C GLU A 139 -6.69 -6.92 -7.52
N LYS A 140 -7.40 -6.71 -8.63
CA LYS A 140 -8.58 -7.55 -9.01
C LYS A 140 -8.24 -9.03 -9.16
N ALA A 141 -7.03 -9.36 -9.61
CA ALA A 141 -6.60 -10.75 -9.74
C ALA A 141 -6.32 -11.37 -8.36
N ILE A 142 -5.75 -10.60 -7.43
CA ILE A 142 -5.53 -11.03 -6.05
C ILE A 142 -6.88 -11.26 -5.37
N HIS A 143 -7.82 -10.30 -5.46
CA HIS A 143 -9.17 -10.46 -4.92
C HIS A 143 -9.87 -11.71 -5.45
N LYS A 144 -9.78 -11.97 -6.76
CA LYS A 144 -10.34 -13.18 -7.38
C LYS A 144 -9.68 -14.47 -6.88
N CYS A 145 -8.35 -14.45 -6.69
CA CYS A 145 -7.59 -15.61 -6.26
C CYS A 145 -7.89 -16.03 -4.81
N PHE A 146 -8.05 -15.03 -3.95
CA PHE A 146 -8.27 -15.24 -2.50
C PHE A 146 -9.75 -15.15 -2.10
N HIS A 147 -10.66 -14.91 -3.06
CA HIS A 147 -12.11 -14.76 -2.82
C HIS A 147 -12.46 -13.66 -1.80
N LEU A 148 -11.80 -12.51 -1.93
CA LEU A 148 -12.00 -11.33 -1.08
C LEU A 148 -13.21 -10.50 -1.51
#